data_d63991ee58e16ecbc6b0818810c268cd
#
_entry.id   d63991ee58e16ecbc6b0818810c268cd
#
_cell.length_a   1.000
_cell.length_b   1.000
_cell.length_c   1.000
_cell.angle_alpha   90.00
_cell.angle_beta   90.00
_cell.angle_gamma   90.00
#
_symmetry.space_group_name_H-M   'P 1'
#
loop_
_entity.id
_entity.type
_entity.pdbx_description
1 polymer ?
#
loop_
_entity_poly.entity_id
_entity_poly.type
_entity_poly.pdbx_seq_one_letter_code
_entity_poly.pdbx_strand_id
1 'polypeptide(L)'
;MLLFGHIGVTLGIFFGFLFFIPQLQTIIDPTYVVIGSLLPDLIDKPLGIIIYSSTIANGRTIAHTLLFSFTLFLAGLYFYDKRGDTKVLAIASCSIFHLMEDQMWASPRTLFWPFLGLRFRKNPNHTGLRYLLMLFKRSFKEL
;
A
#
# COMPACT_ATOMS: atom_id res chain seq x y z
N MET A 1 6.30 -4.44 -6.89
CA MET A 1 6.10 -5.92 -6.83
C MET A 1 4.69 -6.29 -7.28
N LEU A 2 4.38 -7.58 -7.47
CA LEU A 2 3.03 -8.02 -7.74
C LEU A 2 2.29 -8.33 -6.42
N LEU A 3 0.97 -8.45 -6.49
CA LEU A 3 0.06 -8.49 -5.34
C LEU A 3 0.48 -9.51 -4.25
N PHE A 4 0.77 -10.74 -4.65
CA PHE A 4 1.18 -11.80 -3.71
C PHE A 4 2.58 -11.61 -3.16
N GLY A 5 3.46 -10.90 -3.89
CA GLY A 5 4.78 -10.54 -3.40
C GLY A 5 4.70 -9.62 -2.19
N HIS A 6 3.84 -8.59 -2.23
CA HIS A 6 3.61 -7.70 -1.08
C HIS A 6 3.07 -8.45 0.13
N ILE A 7 2.05 -9.32 -0.07
CA ILE A 7 1.51 -10.14 1.02
C ILE A 7 2.61 -11.02 1.63
N GLY A 8 3.36 -11.73 0.78
CA GLY A 8 4.37 -12.70 1.23
C GLY A 8 5.50 -12.03 2.01
N VAL A 9 6.05 -10.93 1.50
CA VAL A 9 7.14 -10.21 2.15
C VAL A 9 6.66 -9.57 3.46
N THR A 10 5.53 -8.87 3.45
CA THR A 10 4.98 -8.22 4.66
C THR A 10 4.64 -9.25 5.74
N LEU A 11 3.99 -10.37 5.39
CA LEU A 11 3.71 -11.45 6.35
C LEU A 11 4.99 -12.12 6.84
N GLY A 12 5.97 -12.34 5.97
CA GLY A 12 7.26 -12.88 6.36
C GLY A 12 7.97 -12.01 7.39
N ILE A 13 7.98 -10.70 7.19
CA ILE A 13 8.51 -9.73 8.16
C ILE A 13 7.70 -9.77 9.46
N PHE A 14 6.38 -9.77 9.37
CA PHE A 14 5.50 -9.83 10.54
C PHE A 14 5.74 -11.07 11.38
N PHE A 15 5.75 -12.25 10.77
CA PHE A 15 6.04 -13.52 11.47
C PHE A 15 7.48 -13.57 12.00
N GLY A 16 8.43 -12.96 11.29
CA GLY A 16 9.79 -12.77 11.79
C GLY A 16 9.81 -11.94 13.08
N PHE A 17 9.06 -10.84 13.15
CA PHE A 17 8.92 -10.06 14.39
C PHE A 17 8.23 -10.85 15.51
N LEU A 18 7.23 -11.68 15.21
CA LEU A 18 6.60 -12.54 16.21
C LEU A 18 7.56 -13.54 16.87
N PHE A 19 8.58 -13.99 16.12
CA PHE A 19 9.61 -14.85 16.68
C PHE A 19 10.42 -14.14 17.78
N PHE A 20 10.70 -12.84 17.61
CA PHE A 20 11.46 -12.03 18.58
C PHE A 20 10.57 -11.37 19.63
N ILE A 21 9.32 -11.06 19.30
CA ILE A 21 8.35 -10.35 20.16
C ILE A 21 7.00 -11.08 20.09
N PRO A 22 6.86 -12.21 20.81
CA PRO A 22 5.62 -13.02 20.76
C PRO A 22 4.35 -12.27 21.20
N GLN A 23 4.50 -11.22 22.02
CA GLN A 23 3.41 -10.38 22.49
C GLN A 23 2.64 -9.68 21.35
N LEU A 24 3.28 -9.47 20.21
CA LEU A 24 2.62 -8.87 19.04
C LEU A 24 1.46 -9.71 18.53
N GLN A 25 1.49 -11.05 18.73
CA GLN A 25 0.41 -11.95 18.32
C GLN A 25 -0.91 -11.66 19.04
N THR A 26 -0.85 -11.16 20.27
CA THR A 26 -2.05 -10.81 21.06
C THR A 26 -2.58 -9.41 20.74
N ILE A 27 -1.76 -8.58 20.09
CA ILE A 27 -2.05 -7.17 19.84
C ILE A 27 -2.42 -6.93 18.38
N ILE A 28 -1.82 -7.66 17.44
CA ILE A 28 -1.98 -7.45 15.99
C ILE A 28 -2.59 -8.69 15.35
N ASP A 29 -3.77 -8.53 14.76
CA ASP A 29 -4.40 -9.56 13.93
C ASP A 29 -3.75 -9.56 12.53
N PRO A 30 -3.23 -10.72 12.05
CA PRO A 30 -2.61 -10.85 10.72
C PRO A 30 -3.51 -10.40 9.56
N THR A 31 -4.82 -10.42 9.72
CA THR A 31 -5.78 -9.94 8.72
C THR A 31 -5.53 -8.48 8.35
N TYR A 32 -5.27 -7.62 9.36
CA TYR A 32 -5.00 -6.20 9.12
C TYR A 32 -3.60 -5.96 8.54
N VAL A 33 -2.66 -6.87 8.78
CA VAL A 33 -1.34 -6.88 8.13
C VAL A 33 -1.51 -7.10 6.61
N VAL A 34 -2.31 -8.10 6.22
CA VAL A 34 -2.63 -8.37 4.80
C VAL A 34 -3.37 -7.19 4.17
N ILE A 35 -4.39 -6.66 4.84
CA ILE A 35 -5.13 -5.49 4.33
C ILE A 35 -4.18 -4.31 4.10
N GLY A 36 -3.32 -3.99 5.07
CA GLY A 36 -2.38 -2.88 4.97
C GLY A 36 -1.34 -3.07 3.86
N SER A 37 -0.85 -4.30 3.65
CA SER A 37 0.11 -4.61 2.59
C SER A 37 -0.46 -4.43 1.18
N LEU A 38 -1.77 -4.47 1.02
CA LEU A 38 -2.46 -4.33 -0.26
C LEU A 38 -3.14 -2.98 -0.45
N LEU A 39 -3.40 -2.26 0.64
CA LEU A 39 -4.25 -1.07 0.65
C LEU A 39 -3.85 -0.01 -0.39
N PRO A 40 -2.56 0.37 -0.55
CA PRO A 40 -2.18 1.36 -1.55
C PRO A 40 -2.53 0.91 -2.98
N ASP A 41 -2.30 -0.35 -3.28
CA ASP A 41 -2.60 -0.94 -4.58
C ASP A 41 -4.10 -1.06 -4.85
N LEU A 42 -4.89 -1.43 -3.84
CA LEU A 42 -6.35 -1.54 -3.95
C LEU A 42 -7.02 -0.19 -4.20
N ILE A 43 -6.45 0.88 -3.69
CA ILE A 43 -6.96 2.25 -3.92
C ILE A 43 -6.47 2.78 -5.26
N ASP A 44 -5.15 2.76 -5.50
CA ASP A 44 -4.56 3.51 -6.60
C ASP A 44 -4.69 2.83 -7.96
N LYS A 45 -4.67 1.50 -8.02
CA LYS A 45 -4.80 0.80 -9.31
C LYS A 45 -6.18 1.04 -9.95
N PRO A 46 -7.32 0.88 -9.26
CA PRO A 46 -8.63 1.24 -9.83
C PRO A 46 -8.74 2.73 -10.17
N LEU A 47 -8.28 3.60 -9.27
CA LEU A 47 -8.37 5.05 -9.47
C LEU A 47 -7.54 5.49 -10.68
N GLY A 48 -6.26 5.15 -10.72
CA GLY A 48 -5.35 5.65 -11.75
C GLY A 48 -5.45 4.94 -13.10
N ILE A 49 -5.81 3.64 -13.11
CA ILE A 49 -5.83 2.83 -14.33
C ILE A 49 -7.21 2.82 -14.99
N ILE A 50 -8.30 2.91 -14.21
CA ILE A 50 -9.67 2.86 -14.73
C ILE A 50 -10.28 4.25 -14.75
N ILE A 51 -10.44 4.87 -13.56
CA ILE A 51 -11.22 6.11 -13.41
C ILE A 51 -10.49 7.30 -14.05
N TYR A 52 -9.21 7.47 -13.77
CA TYR A 52 -8.39 8.55 -14.30
C TYR A 52 -7.44 8.11 -15.41
N SER A 53 -7.82 7.09 -16.18
CA SER A 53 -7.01 6.52 -17.27
C SER A 53 -6.62 7.54 -18.34
N SER A 54 -7.48 8.52 -18.62
CA SER A 54 -7.23 9.59 -19.60
C SER A 54 -6.22 10.63 -19.11
N THR A 55 -6.21 10.92 -17.82
CA THR A 55 -5.43 12.03 -17.22
C THR A 55 -4.16 11.56 -16.51
N ILE A 56 -4.26 10.50 -15.72
CA ILE A 56 -3.17 10.02 -14.86
C ILE A 56 -2.55 8.75 -15.44
N ALA A 57 -3.37 7.76 -15.82
CA ALA A 57 -2.92 6.48 -16.39
C ALA A 57 -1.76 5.83 -15.58
N ASN A 58 -1.85 5.86 -14.25
CA ASN A 58 -0.79 5.41 -13.36
C ASN A 58 -1.40 4.71 -12.15
N GLY A 59 -0.95 3.51 -11.84
CA GLY A 59 -1.40 2.73 -10.68
C GLY A 59 -0.75 3.13 -9.35
N ARG A 60 -0.03 4.25 -9.31
CA ARG A 60 0.60 4.80 -8.10
C ARG A 60 0.28 6.29 -8.02
N THR A 61 -0.66 6.63 -7.16
CA THR A 61 -1.18 8.00 -7.03
C THR A 61 -1.27 8.41 -5.55
N ILE A 62 -2.45 8.65 -5.05
CA ILE A 62 -2.70 9.22 -3.72
C ILE A 62 -2.26 8.27 -2.60
N ALA A 63 -2.62 6.99 -2.69
CA ALA A 63 -2.31 6.03 -1.63
C ALA A 63 -0.82 5.63 -1.59
N HIS A 64 -0.05 5.91 -2.66
CA HIS A 64 1.40 5.75 -2.69
C HIS A 64 2.16 7.02 -2.27
N THR A 65 1.52 7.93 -1.54
CA THR A 65 2.16 9.15 -1.01
C THR A 65 2.48 9.00 0.47
N LEU A 66 3.55 9.64 0.92
CA LEU A 66 3.84 9.76 2.35
C LEU A 66 2.73 10.50 3.11
N LEU A 67 2.10 11.47 2.47
CA LEU A 67 0.99 12.22 3.08
C LEU A 67 -0.17 11.29 3.44
N PHE A 68 -0.58 10.41 2.53
CA PHE A 68 -1.63 9.42 2.78
C PHE A 68 -1.23 8.47 3.93
N SER A 69 -0.04 7.87 3.85
CA SER A 69 0.45 6.94 4.85
C SER A 69 0.60 7.58 6.23
N PHE A 70 1.08 8.82 6.28
CA PHE A 70 1.21 9.57 7.52
C PHE A 70 -0.15 9.94 8.13
N THR A 71 -1.10 10.36 7.30
CA THR A 71 -2.47 10.65 7.76
C THR A 71 -3.14 9.40 8.33
N LEU A 72 -2.98 8.27 7.64
CA LEU A 72 -3.50 6.98 8.10
C LEU A 72 -2.84 6.54 9.42
N PHE A 73 -1.54 6.79 9.56
CA PHE A 73 -0.79 6.48 10.78
C PHE A 73 -1.26 7.33 11.96
N LEU A 74 -1.46 8.64 11.76
CA LEU A 74 -2.02 9.51 12.79
C LEU A 74 -3.43 9.09 13.20
N ALA A 75 -4.28 8.70 12.24
CA ALA A 75 -5.59 8.13 12.54
C ALA A 75 -5.46 6.83 13.38
N GLY A 76 -4.50 5.97 13.04
CA GLY A 76 -4.20 4.76 13.81
C GLY A 76 -3.80 5.06 15.25
N LEU A 77 -2.90 6.03 15.45
CA LEU A 77 -2.51 6.48 16.80
C LEU A 77 -3.70 7.03 17.58
N TYR A 78 -4.56 7.82 16.95
CA TYR A 78 -5.75 8.35 17.58
C TYR A 78 -6.71 7.24 18.06
N PHE A 79 -6.99 6.23 17.24
CA PHE A 79 -7.84 5.10 17.63
C PHE A 79 -7.19 4.23 18.71
N TYR A 80 -5.88 4.06 18.65
CA TYR A 80 -5.14 3.36 19.70
C TYR A 80 -5.23 4.11 21.03
N ASP A 81 -4.99 5.41 21.06
CA ASP A 81 -5.09 6.23 22.28
C ASP A 81 -6.49 6.22 22.88
N LYS A 82 -7.54 6.34 22.05
CA LYS A 82 -8.92 6.45 22.53
C LYS A 82 -9.61 5.13 22.86
N ARG A 83 -9.23 4.04 22.19
CA ARG A 83 -9.96 2.76 22.26
C ARG A 83 -9.07 1.54 22.47
N GLY A 84 -7.75 1.68 22.51
CA GLY A 84 -6.81 0.58 22.48
C GLY A 84 -6.85 -0.25 21.18
N ASP A 85 -7.46 0.29 20.11
CA ASP A 85 -7.65 -0.44 18.84
C ASP A 85 -6.41 -0.29 17.96
N THR A 86 -5.74 -1.42 17.70
CA THR A 86 -4.49 -1.48 16.91
C THR A 86 -4.71 -1.70 15.41
N LYS A 87 -5.95 -1.93 14.96
CA LYS A 87 -6.27 -2.32 13.57
C LYS A 87 -5.78 -1.29 12.55
N VAL A 88 -6.19 -0.03 12.72
CA VAL A 88 -5.81 1.05 11.80
C VAL A 88 -4.30 1.31 11.85
N LEU A 89 -3.69 1.17 13.02
CA LEU A 89 -2.25 1.34 13.18
C LEU A 89 -1.47 0.22 12.46
N ALA A 90 -1.93 -1.02 12.54
CA ALA A 90 -1.37 -2.14 11.79
C ALA A 90 -1.49 -1.92 10.28
N ILE A 91 -2.68 -1.53 9.79
CA ILE A 91 -2.90 -1.20 8.38
C ILE A 91 -1.95 -0.09 7.92
N ALA A 92 -1.83 1.00 8.69
CA ALA A 92 -0.97 2.13 8.35
C ALA A 92 0.51 1.74 8.28
N SER A 93 0.99 0.98 9.27
CA SER A 93 2.36 0.50 9.31
C SER A 93 2.68 -0.39 8.11
N CYS A 94 1.79 -1.33 7.76
CA CYS A 94 1.96 -2.20 6.61
C CYS A 94 1.85 -1.44 5.28
N SER A 95 1.04 -0.36 5.20
CA SER A 95 1.01 0.52 4.03
C SER A 95 2.34 1.25 3.83
N ILE A 96 3.04 1.64 4.90
CA ILE A 96 4.39 2.22 4.81
C ILE A 96 5.38 1.17 4.30
N PHE A 97 5.32 -0.08 4.80
CA PHE A 97 6.13 -1.17 4.27
C PHE A 97 5.89 -1.42 2.78
N HIS A 98 4.62 -1.37 2.33
CA HIS A 98 4.28 -1.46 0.91
C HIS A 98 4.99 -0.40 0.06
N LEU A 99 5.05 0.85 0.52
CA LEU A 99 5.79 1.91 -0.18
C LEU A 99 7.29 1.59 -0.27
N MET A 100 7.86 0.96 0.75
CA MET A 100 9.25 0.51 0.76
C MET A 100 9.47 -0.63 -0.23
N GLU A 101 8.61 -1.65 -0.23
CA GLU A 101 8.68 -2.78 -1.16
C GLU A 101 8.55 -2.33 -2.62
N ASP A 102 7.74 -1.32 -2.88
CA ASP A 102 7.55 -0.72 -4.20
C ASP A 102 8.64 0.28 -4.61
N GLN A 103 9.66 0.44 -3.75
CA GLN A 103 10.81 1.33 -3.98
C GLN A 103 10.36 2.75 -4.34
N MET A 104 9.38 3.29 -3.60
CA MET A 104 8.76 4.57 -3.93
C MET A 104 9.74 5.75 -3.88
N TRP A 105 10.90 5.61 -3.25
CA TRP A 105 12.00 6.59 -3.34
C TRP A 105 12.51 6.82 -4.77
N ALA A 106 12.34 5.85 -5.69
CA ALA A 106 12.65 6.02 -7.10
C ALA A 106 11.61 6.90 -7.85
N SER A 107 10.49 7.23 -7.19
CA SER A 107 9.41 8.08 -7.71
C SER A 107 9.11 9.25 -6.76
N PRO A 108 10.08 10.14 -6.47
CA PRO A 108 9.97 11.14 -5.41
C PRO A 108 8.82 12.12 -5.62
N ARG A 109 8.44 12.43 -6.87
CA ARG A 109 7.28 13.30 -7.15
C ARG A 109 5.95 12.71 -6.69
N THR A 110 5.79 11.39 -6.76
CA THR A 110 4.61 10.71 -6.22
C THR A 110 4.73 10.57 -4.71
N LEU A 111 5.87 10.10 -4.22
CA LEU A 111 6.08 9.85 -2.79
C LEU A 111 5.86 11.12 -1.94
N PHE A 112 6.40 12.26 -2.38
CA PHE A 112 6.30 13.56 -1.70
C PHE A 112 5.22 14.47 -2.28
N TRP A 113 4.21 13.90 -2.96
CA TRP A 113 3.05 14.68 -3.38
C TRP A 113 2.32 15.22 -2.13
N PRO A 114 1.81 16.46 -2.10
CA PRO A 114 1.81 17.50 -3.15
C PRO A 114 3.06 18.41 -3.16
N PHE A 115 4.03 18.20 -2.26
CA PHE A 115 5.17 19.11 -2.01
C PHE A 115 6.12 19.26 -3.22
N LEU A 116 6.32 18.17 -4.00
CA LEU A 116 7.15 18.19 -5.21
C LEU A 116 6.34 18.35 -6.51
N GLY A 117 5.08 18.78 -6.39
CA GLY A 117 4.20 19.10 -7.52
C GLY A 117 2.84 18.42 -7.42
N LEU A 118 1.86 18.98 -8.13
CA LEU A 118 0.46 18.54 -8.07
C LEU A 118 0.10 17.47 -9.11
N ARG A 119 1.01 17.18 -10.06
CA ARG A 119 0.74 16.26 -11.17
C ARG A 119 1.45 14.92 -10.95
N PHE A 120 0.71 13.82 -11.03
CA PHE A 120 1.27 12.48 -11.09
C PHE A 120 1.86 12.18 -12.45
N ARG A 121 2.90 11.32 -12.49
CA ARG A 121 3.52 10.89 -13.75
C ARG A 121 2.52 10.05 -14.55
N LYS A 122 2.23 10.45 -15.78
CA LYS A 122 1.39 9.67 -16.69
C LYS A 122 2.19 8.51 -17.32
N ASN A 123 1.57 7.31 -17.33
CA ASN A 123 2.12 6.16 -18.03
C ASN A 123 1.06 5.60 -19.01
N PRO A 124 1.08 6.03 -20.29
CA PRO A 124 0.02 5.72 -21.26
C PRO A 124 -0.12 4.22 -21.56
N ASN A 125 0.90 3.42 -21.28
CA ASN A 125 0.88 1.96 -21.52
C ASN A 125 0.15 1.19 -20.42
N HIS A 126 -0.21 1.82 -19.32
CA HIS A 126 -0.83 1.21 -18.14
C HIS A 126 -2.29 1.64 -18.00
N THR A 127 -3.10 1.38 -19.03
CA THR A 127 -4.50 1.86 -19.04
C THR A 127 -5.51 0.73 -19.27
N GLY A 128 -6.69 0.91 -18.66
CA GLY A 128 -7.87 0.11 -18.89
C GLY A 128 -7.94 -1.22 -18.15
N LEU A 129 -9.15 -1.77 -18.15
CA LEU A 129 -9.48 -3.02 -17.45
C LEU A 129 -8.61 -4.21 -17.90
N ARG A 130 -8.24 -4.27 -19.18
CA ARG A 130 -7.36 -5.33 -19.70
C ARG A 130 -5.99 -5.33 -19.01
N TYR A 131 -5.41 -4.17 -18.78
CA TYR A 131 -4.13 -4.06 -18.08
C TYR A 131 -4.26 -4.51 -16.61
N LEU A 132 -5.34 -4.10 -15.94
CA LEU A 132 -5.62 -4.53 -14.58
C LEU A 132 -5.77 -6.06 -14.47
N LEU A 133 -6.56 -6.67 -15.37
CA LEU A 133 -6.73 -8.13 -15.45
C LEU A 133 -5.41 -8.85 -15.76
N MET A 134 -4.56 -8.27 -16.60
CA MET A 134 -3.22 -8.80 -16.86
C MET A 134 -2.35 -8.80 -15.62
N LEU A 135 -2.38 -7.72 -14.81
CA LEU A 135 -1.66 -7.67 -13.54
C LEU A 135 -2.15 -8.74 -12.56
N PHE A 136 -3.46 -8.94 -12.44
CA PHE A 136 -4.03 -10.02 -11.62
C PHE A 136 -3.56 -11.40 -12.12
N LYS A 137 -3.71 -11.70 -13.42
CA LYS A 137 -3.24 -12.98 -13.99
C LYS A 137 -1.75 -13.22 -13.77
N ARG A 138 -0.94 -12.15 -13.85
CA ARG A 138 0.51 -12.25 -13.62
C ARG A 138 0.81 -12.54 -12.15
N SER A 139 0.06 -11.95 -11.22
CA SER A 139 0.18 -12.24 -9.79
C SER A 139 -0.08 -13.71 -9.46
N PHE A 140 -1.08 -14.34 -10.11
CA PHE A 140 -1.37 -15.79 -9.93
C PHE A 140 -0.33 -16.71 -10.56
N LYS A 141 0.47 -16.24 -11.51
CA LYS A 141 1.55 -17.04 -12.10
C LYS A 141 2.83 -17.05 -11.24
N GLU A 142 2.92 -16.18 -10.27
CA GLU A 142 4.04 -16.09 -9.33
C GLU A 142 3.82 -16.90 -8.05
N LEU A 143 2.63 -17.50 -7.87
CA LEU A 143 2.34 -18.51 -6.86
C LEU A 143 2.79 -19.89 -7.32
#